data_be52ce80eb6ecfefe41e50106375a5cd
#
_entry.id   be52ce80eb6ecfefe41e50106375a5cd
#
_cell.length_a   1.000
_cell.length_b   1.000
_cell.length_c   1.000
_cell.angle_alpha   90.00
_cell.angle_beta   90.00
_cell.angle_gamma   90.00
#
_symmetry.space_group_name_H-M   'P 1'
#
loop_
_entity.id
_entity.type
_entity.pdbx_description
1 polymer ?
#
loop_
_entity_poly.entity_id
_entity_poly.type
_entity_poly.pdbx_seq_one_letter_code
_entity_poly.pdbx_strand_id
1 'polypeptide(L)'
;MDIKKIVNFIFLLVFSCIIKAQMTIPPFPKWEKGYLDIHHINTGRGNCAFLIFPDGTTMMIDAGDFDGKEYAAKYAPMHAAPIFPDSSYTPGSSIINYVTNLLGKDVVIDYFLLTHFHSDHYGDVQKATEKTKNGYRITGLTEVGDVIPIKMYVDRDYPDYQFPVDLRSKNDGVDLPTFLNLLEFLNYQEKHNGLKVEKFDIGSNTQFVLKKEPKSYPGFEVRNIKSNNRLWTGEGKKTTILFTKEELMAKNGKYSENQMSTAIVVKYGAFKYYAGGD
;
A
#
# COMPACT_ATOMS: atom_id res chain seq x y z
N MET A 1 52.20 -11.58 33.87
CA MET A 1 51.40 -10.81 32.89
C MET A 1 51.34 -9.37 33.43
N ASP A 2 51.75 -8.40 32.66
CA ASP A 2 51.91 -7.01 33.11
C ASP A 2 50.55 -6.36 33.48
N ILE A 3 50.45 -5.84 34.70
CA ILE A 3 49.22 -5.26 35.25
C ILE A 3 48.65 -4.19 34.33
N LYS A 4 49.52 -3.41 33.63
CA LYS A 4 49.12 -2.40 32.66
C LYS A 4 48.41 -3.00 31.46
N LYS A 5 48.79 -4.23 31.00
CA LYS A 5 48.13 -4.91 29.90
C LYS A 5 46.76 -5.45 30.30
N ILE A 6 46.62 -5.89 31.58
CA ILE A 6 45.32 -6.37 32.10
C ILE A 6 44.35 -5.18 32.23
N VAL A 7 44.81 -4.03 32.76
CA VAL A 7 43.97 -2.82 32.90
C VAL A 7 43.52 -2.31 31.52
N ASN A 8 44.43 -2.26 30.53
CA ASN A 8 44.06 -1.85 29.17
C ASN A 8 43.08 -2.81 28.53
N PHE A 9 43.22 -4.13 28.76
CA PHE A 9 42.29 -5.14 28.20
C PHE A 9 40.90 -5.04 28.83
N ILE A 10 40.83 -4.80 30.15
CA ILE A 10 39.55 -4.56 30.85
C ILE A 10 38.92 -3.26 30.38
N PHE A 11 39.70 -2.20 30.16
CA PHE A 11 39.17 -0.93 29.63
C PHE A 11 38.63 -1.05 28.21
N LEU A 12 39.28 -1.83 27.34
CA LEU A 12 38.79 -2.14 25.98
C LEU A 12 37.51 -2.97 26.03
N LEU A 13 37.40 -3.95 26.93
CA LEU A 13 36.19 -4.77 27.09
C LEU A 13 35.00 -3.96 27.61
N VAL A 14 35.23 -3.07 28.61
CA VAL A 14 34.18 -2.20 29.13
C VAL A 14 33.76 -1.17 28.09
N PHE A 15 34.68 -0.64 27.26
CA PHE A 15 34.35 0.28 26.19
C PHE A 15 33.57 -0.39 25.07
N SER A 16 33.85 -1.67 24.76
CA SER A 16 33.09 -2.46 23.79
C SER A 16 31.66 -2.79 24.24
N CYS A 17 31.41 -2.86 25.55
CA CYS A 17 30.07 -3.05 26.11
C CYS A 17 29.22 -1.76 26.13
N ILE A 18 29.85 -0.59 26.10
CA ILE A 18 29.15 0.70 26.17
C ILE A 18 28.67 1.18 24.80
N ILE A 19 29.23 0.64 23.69
CA ILE A 19 28.89 1.05 22.31
C ILE A 19 27.64 0.33 21.76
N LYS A 20 26.97 -0.52 22.52
CA LYS A 20 25.54 -0.79 22.29
C LYS A 20 24.70 0.32 22.91
N ALA A 21 24.94 1.57 22.51
CA ALA A 21 23.92 2.56 22.56
C ALA A 21 22.80 2.09 21.61
N GLN A 22 21.83 1.37 22.15
CA GLN A 22 20.54 1.25 21.51
C GLN A 22 20.09 2.70 21.26
N MET A 23 20.21 3.15 20.01
CA MET A 23 19.47 4.33 19.60
C MET A 23 18.00 3.94 19.78
N THR A 24 17.45 4.27 20.94
CA THR A 24 16.00 4.25 21.13
C THR A 24 15.48 5.33 20.19
N ILE A 25 15.05 4.91 19.01
CA ILE A 25 14.27 5.78 18.12
C ILE A 25 13.08 6.19 18.98
N PRO A 26 12.89 7.50 19.27
CA PRO A 26 11.73 7.92 20.03
C PRO A 26 10.50 7.39 19.32
N PRO A 27 9.48 6.90 20.05
CA PRO A 27 8.25 6.45 19.45
C PRO A 27 7.69 7.60 18.59
N PHE A 28 7.16 7.29 17.41
CA PHE A 28 6.47 8.29 16.60
C PHE A 28 5.44 9.03 17.47
N PRO A 29 5.33 10.35 17.31
CA PRO A 29 4.26 11.08 17.99
C PRO A 29 2.92 10.43 17.60
N LYS A 30 2.05 10.26 18.59
CA LYS A 30 0.70 9.76 18.31
C LYS A 30 -0.02 10.79 17.43
N TRP A 31 -0.83 10.27 16.49
CA TRP A 31 -1.74 11.12 15.73
C TRP A 31 -2.62 11.95 16.68
N GLU A 32 -2.81 13.20 16.35
CA GLU A 32 -3.69 14.11 17.06
C GLU A 32 -4.80 14.60 16.16
N LYS A 33 -5.99 14.76 16.72
CA LYS A 33 -7.17 15.26 16.00
C LYS A 33 -6.91 16.63 15.35
N GLY A 34 -7.29 16.75 14.09
CA GLY A 34 -7.04 17.96 13.30
C GLY A 34 -5.79 17.90 12.44
N TYR A 35 -4.94 16.88 12.60
CA TYR A 35 -3.77 16.68 11.76
C TYR A 35 -4.05 15.65 10.67
N LEU A 36 -3.47 15.87 9.49
CA LEU A 36 -3.36 14.90 8.43
C LEU A 36 -1.99 14.25 8.53
N ASP A 37 -1.94 12.98 8.91
CA ASP A 37 -0.70 12.22 8.92
C ASP A 37 -0.58 11.39 7.65
N ILE A 38 0.63 11.32 7.09
CA ILE A 38 0.97 10.55 5.91
C ILE A 38 2.22 9.72 6.22
N HIS A 39 2.05 8.41 6.24
CA HIS A 39 3.10 7.46 6.56
C HIS A 39 3.46 6.65 5.30
N HIS A 40 4.70 6.73 4.85
CA HIS A 40 5.24 5.81 3.86
C HIS A 40 5.93 4.66 4.60
N ILE A 41 5.35 3.46 4.51
CA ILE A 41 5.80 2.30 5.28
C ILE A 41 6.84 1.53 4.47
N ASN A 42 8.02 1.31 5.08
CA ASN A 42 9.05 0.48 4.48
C ASN A 42 8.68 -1.01 4.60
N THR A 43 8.22 -1.58 3.52
CA THR A 43 7.88 -3.00 3.38
C THR A 43 9.07 -3.85 2.87
N GLY A 44 10.26 -3.25 2.76
CA GLY A 44 11.41 -3.83 2.09
C GLY A 44 11.34 -3.68 0.59
N ARG A 45 10.25 -4.12 -0.03
CA ARG A 45 9.89 -3.84 -1.41
C ARG A 45 8.38 -3.92 -1.57
N GLY A 46 7.88 -2.98 -2.24
CA GLY A 46 6.48 -2.78 -2.43
C GLY A 46 6.04 -1.45 -1.86
N ASN A 47 5.03 -0.91 -2.46
CA ASN A 47 4.47 0.37 -2.09
C ASN A 47 3.47 0.20 -0.95
N CYS A 48 3.52 1.07 0.04
CA CYS A 48 2.48 1.20 1.06
C CYS A 48 2.49 2.60 1.63
N ALA A 49 1.38 3.32 1.50
CA ALA A 49 1.15 4.55 2.23
C ALA A 49 -0.07 4.39 3.14
N PHE A 50 0.04 4.88 4.38
CA PHE A 50 -1.05 4.90 5.34
C PHE A 50 -1.33 6.34 5.78
N LEU A 51 -2.57 6.78 5.58
CA LEU A 51 -3.00 8.13 5.87
C LEU A 51 -4.00 8.12 7.03
N ILE A 52 -3.87 9.09 7.94
CA ILE A 52 -4.85 9.36 8.98
C ILE A 52 -5.39 10.76 8.72
N PHE A 53 -6.66 10.84 8.37
CA PHE A 53 -7.34 12.10 8.06
C PHE A 53 -7.61 12.91 9.32
N PRO A 54 -7.90 14.22 9.21
CA PRO A 54 -8.04 15.11 10.36
C PRO A 54 -9.08 14.69 11.42
N ASP A 55 -10.06 13.86 11.05
CA ASP A 55 -11.05 13.31 11.98
C ASP A 55 -10.72 11.89 12.48
N GLY A 56 -9.55 11.36 12.09
CA GLY A 56 -9.12 10.01 12.41
C GLY A 56 -9.67 8.92 11.46
N THR A 57 -10.32 9.28 10.36
CA THR A 57 -10.59 8.34 9.25
C THR A 57 -9.28 7.85 8.67
N THR A 58 -9.18 6.57 8.35
CA THR A 58 -7.94 5.94 7.89
C THR A 58 -8.03 5.54 6.42
N MET A 59 -6.92 5.69 5.71
CA MET A 59 -6.79 5.24 4.33
C MET A 59 -5.44 4.55 4.12
N MET A 60 -5.47 3.39 3.50
CA MET A 60 -4.28 2.72 3.01
C MET A 60 -4.24 2.77 1.49
N ILE A 61 -3.08 3.05 0.93
CA ILE A 61 -2.82 3.05 -0.51
C ILE A 61 -1.74 2.02 -0.75
N ASP A 62 -2.10 0.94 -1.43
CA ASP A 62 -1.27 -0.22 -1.70
C ASP A 62 -0.78 -0.95 -0.43
N ALA A 63 -0.43 -2.21 -0.60
CA ALA A 63 0.25 -3.04 0.39
C ALA A 63 1.02 -4.14 -0.35
N GLY A 64 2.13 -3.74 -0.97
CA GLY A 64 2.90 -4.61 -1.85
C GLY A 64 3.73 -5.65 -1.10
N ASP A 65 3.94 -6.77 -1.77
CA ASP A 65 4.86 -7.82 -1.35
C ASP A 65 5.53 -8.40 -2.58
N PHE A 66 6.80 -8.09 -2.79
CA PHE A 66 7.52 -8.42 -4.02
C PHE A 66 8.91 -8.98 -3.73
N ASP A 67 9.44 -9.93 -4.55
CA ASP A 67 10.80 -10.44 -4.35
C ASP A 67 11.88 -9.45 -4.78
N GLY A 68 12.21 -8.65 -3.83
CA GLY A 68 13.22 -7.66 -4.05
C GLY A 68 14.61 -8.19 -4.30
N LYS A 69 14.97 -9.36 -3.82
CA LYS A 69 16.31 -9.93 -4.04
C LYS A 69 16.44 -10.45 -5.46
N GLU A 70 15.41 -11.16 -5.94
CA GLU A 70 15.38 -11.65 -7.31
C GLU A 70 15.40 -10.48 -8.31
N TYR A 71 14.56 -9.47 -8.07
CA TYR A 71 14.52 -8.27 -8.92
C TYR A 71 15.85 -7.51 -8.91
N ALA A 72 16.47 -7.31 -7.74
CA ALA A 72 17.76 -6.64 -7.63
C ALA A 72 18.87 -7.41 -8.33
N ALA A 73 18.86 -8.74 -8.25
CA ALA A 73 19.83 -9.58 -8.99
C ALA A 73 19.67 -9.43 -10.50
N LYS A 74 18.44 -9.28 -10.99
CA LYS A 74 18.14 -9.12 -12.42
C LYS A 74 18.48 -7.71 -12.94
N TYR A 75 18.32 -6.69 -12.13
CA TYR A 75 18.47 -5.28 -12.51
C TYR A 75 19.56 -4.55 -11.72
N ALA A 76 20.72 -5.22 -11.52
CA ALA A 76 21.89 -4.59 -10.88
C ALA A 76 22.22 -3.23 -11.54
N PRO A 77 22.62 -2.18 -10.78
CA PRO A 77 23.04 -2.21 -9.39
C PRO A 77 21.95 -1.94 -8.35
N MET A 78 20.69 -2.24 -8.62
CA MET A 78 19.59 -2.01 -7.66
C MET A 78 19.77 -2.87 -6.40
N HIS A 79 19.48 -2.28 -5.26
CA HIS A 79 19.50 -2.96 -3.97
C HIS A 79 18.10 -3.00 -3.36
N ALA A 80 17.71 -4.17 -2.84
CA ALA A 80 16.50 -4.26 -2.05
C ALA A 80 16.70 -3.57 -0.70
N ALA A 81 15.76 -2.73 -0.30
CA ALA A 81 15.71 -2.25 1.07
C ALA A 81 15.47 -3.42 2.02
N PRO A 82 16.10 -3.47 3.22
CA PRO A 82 15.76 -4.47 4.21
C PRO A 82 14.33 -4.23 4.73
N ILE A 83 13.60 -5.32 4.99
CA ILE A 83 12.29 -5.24 5.65
C ILE A 83 12.49 -4.70 7.07
N PHE A 84 11.65 -3.80 7.50
CA PHE A 84 11.66 -3.28 8.86
C PHE A 84 10.56 -3.99 9.70
N PRO A 85 10.80 -4.34 10.98
CA PRO A 85 12.03 -4.07 11.75
C PRO A 85 13.18 -5.02 11.44
N ASP A 86 12.95 -6.21 10.90
CA ASP A 86 13.97 -7.19 10.51
C ASP A 86 13.39 -8.26 9.55
N SER A 87 14.24 -9.18 9.12
CA SER A 87 13.93 -10.21 8.12
C SER A 87 12.99 -11.34 8.60
N SER A 88 12.53 -11.33 9.84
CA SER A 88 11.51 -12.27 10.34
C SER A 88 10.09 -11.82 9.95
N TYR A 89 9.94 -10.57 9.52
CA TYR A 89 8.68 -10.03 9.06
C TYR A 89 8.49 -10.26 7.56
N THR A 90 7.24 -10.54 7.18
CA THR A 90 6.76 -10.37 5.81
C THR A 90 6.41 -8.89 5.58
N PRO A 91 6.31 -8.41 4.33
CA PRO A 91 5.80 -7.08 4.05
C PRO A 91 4.44 -6.79 4.72
N GLY A 92 3.48 -7.70 4.63
CA GLY A 92 2.17 -7.55 5.25
C GLY A 92 2.25 -7.49 6.78
N SER A 93 3.01 -8.38 7.44
CA SER A 93 3.18 -8.34 8.90
C SER A 93 3.94 -7.10 9.37
N SER A 94 4.86 -6.57 8.56
CA SER A 94 5.53 -5.28 8.82
C SER A 94 4.51 -4.12 8.83
N ILE A 95 3.62 -4.07 7.83
CA ILE A 95 2.54 -3.08 7.76
C ILE A 95 1.61 -3.21 8.97
N ILE A 96 1.17 -4.43 9.29
CA ILE A 96 0.29 -4.71 10.45
C ILE A 96 0.95 -4.22 11.74
N ASN A 97 2.22 -4.60 11.96
CA ASN A 97 2.96 -4.17 13.14
C ASN A 97 3.08 -2.64 13.24
N TYR A 98 3.38 -1.97 12.11
CA TYR A 98 3.48 -0.52 12.08
C TYR A 98 2.15 0.15 12.44
N VAL A 99 1.08 -0.21 11.77
CA VAL A 99 -0.25 0.40 11.93
C VAL A 99 -0.85 0.13 13.31
N THR A 100 -0.67 -1.09 13.84
CA THR A 100 -1.15 -1.45 15.18
C THR A 100 -0.34 -0.78 16.30
N ASN A 101 0.95 -0.54 16.11
CA ASN A 101 1.75 0.25 17.05
C ASN A 101 1.37 1.74 17.03
N LEU A 102 0.93 2.25 15.88
CA LEU A 102 0.51 3.65 15.72
C LEU A 102 -0.87 3.92 16.33
N LEU A 103 -1.86 3.08 16.05
CA LEU A 103 -3.27 3.31 16.37
C LEU A 103 -3.89 2.30 17.35
N GLY A 104 -3.16 1.26 17.74
CA GLY A 104 -3.67 0.19 18.60
C GLY A 104 -4.20 -1.01 17.80
N LYS A 105 -4.48 -2.11 18.52
CA LYS A 105 -4.87 -3.39 17.93
C LYS A 105 -6.28 -3.38 17.31
N ASP A 106 -7.14 -2.46 17.74
CA ASP A 106 -8.53 -2.34 17.25
C ASP A 106 -8.64 -1.39 16.04
N VAL A 107 -7.51 -1.09 15.40
CA VAL A 107 -7.47 -0.25 14.20
C VAL A 107 -8.29 -0.88 13.07
N VAL A 108 -8.97 -0.03 12.32
CA VAL A 108 -9.73 -0.36 11.12
C VAL A 108 -9.20 0.49 9.96
N ILE A 109 -9.08 -0.09 8.78
CA ILE A 109 -8.81 0.63 7.54
C ILE A 109 -10.15 1.01 6.93
N ASP A 110 -10.53 2.31 7.03
CA ASP A 110 -11.79 2.81 6.46
C ASP A 110 -11.81 2.72 4.94
N TYR A 111 -10.67 2.98 4.30
CA TYR A 111 -10.47 2.94 2.86
C TYR A 111 -9.17 2.23 2.49
N PHE A 112 -9.25 1.30 1.55
CA PHE A 112 -8.09 0.75 0.86
C PHE A 112 -8.18 1.09 -0.62
N LEU A 113 -7.18 1.77 -1.15
CA LEU A 113 -7.03 2.05 -2.58
C LEU A 113 -5.90 1.19 -3.14
N LEU A 114 -6.23 0.29 -4.06
CA LEU A 114 -5.22 -0.36 -4.89
C LEU A 114 -5.00 0.50 -6.15
N THR A 115 -3.77 0.94 -6.34
CA THR A 115 -3.45 1.82 -7.46
C THR A 115 -3.46 1.08 -8.80
N HIS A 116 -2.86 -0.11 -8.85
CA HIS A 116 -2.85 -0.98 -10.03
C HIS A 116 -2.43 -2.42 -9.66
N PHE A 117 -2.50 -3.35 -10.63
CA PHE A 117 -2.38 -4.79 -10.35
C PHE A 117 -0.96 -5.33 -10.59
N HIS A 118 0.08 -4.68 -10.02
CA HIS A 118 1.42 -5.26 -9.89
C HIS A 118 1.70 -5.75 -8.48
N SER A 119 2.48 -6.81 -8.36
CA SER A 119 2.74 -7.50 -7.07
C SER A 119 3.34 -6.57 -6.00
N ASP A 120 4.17 -5.63 -6.40
CA ASP A 120 4.74 -4.63 -5.49
C ASP A 120 3.74 -3.58 -4.98
N HIS A 121 2.44 -3.71 -5.36
CA HIS A 121 1.33 -2.89 -4.88
C HIS A 121 0.27 -3.67 -4.10
N TYR A 122 0.16 -5.01 -4.24
CA TYR A 122 -0.85 -5.77 -3.50
C TYR A 122 -0.42 -7.17 -3.05
N GLY A 123 0.78 -7.61 -3.41
CA GLY A 123 1.35 -8.88 -3.00
C GLY A 123 1.66 -9.82 -4.17
N ASP A 124 2.41 -10.89 -3.86
CA ASP A 124 2.81 -11.93 -4.80
C ASP A 124 2.46 -13.32 -4.24
N VAL A 125 1.51 -13.98 -4.87
CA VAL A 125 1.04 -15.29 -4.43
C VAL A 125 2.10 -16.39 -4.55
N GLN A 126 3.11 -16.21 -5.40
CA GLN A 126 4.20 -17.17 -5.55
C GLN A 126 5.08 -17.24 -4.31
N LYS A 127 5.10 -16.18 -3.52
CA LYS A 127 5.80 -16.13 -2.23
C LYS A 127 4.93 -16.53 -1.06
N ALA A 128 3.61 -16.55 -1.25
CA ALA A 128 2.69 -16.93 -0.19
C ALA A 128 2.89 -18.40 0.16
N THR A 129 3.35 -18.64 1.37
CA THR A 129 3.63 -19.99 1.87
C THR A 129 2.36 -20.73 2.26
N GLU A 130 1.29 -20.02 2.60
CA GLU A 130 0.08 -20.60 3.18
C GLU A 130 -1.19 -20.18 2.42
N LYS A 131 -2.09 -21.15 2.26
CA LYS A 131 -3.47 -20.92 1.88
C LYS A 131 -4.32 -20.93 3.15
N THR A 132 -5.06 -19.86 3.40
CA THR A 132 -5.95 -19.79 4.56
C THR A 132 -7.11 -20.79 4.43
N LYS A 133 -7.74 -21.10 5.56
CA LYS A 133 -9.01 -21.86 5.55
C LYS A 133 -10.13 -21.13 4.78
N ASN A 134 -9.95 -19.84 4.52
CA ASN A 134 -10.89 -18.97 3.83
C ASN A 134 -10.74 -19.02 2.29
N GLY A 135 -9.75 -19.76 1.79
CA GLY A 135 -9.62 -20.07 0.38
C GLY A 135 -8.57 -19.24 -0.37
N TYR A 136 -8.09 -18.12 0.17
CA TYR A 136 -7.05 -17.30 -0.42
C TYR A 136 -5.69 -17.49 0.25
N ARG A 137 -4.61 -17.07 -0.41
CA ARG A 137 -3.24 -17.06 0.12
C ARG A 137 -2.92 -15.73 0.75
N ILE A 138 -2.07 -15.75 1.79
CA ILE A 138 -1.62 -14.57 2.53
C ILE A 138 -0.39 -13.98 1.86
N THR A 139 -0.48 -12.73 1.40
CA THR A 139 0.61 -11.93 0.84
C THR A 139 0.18 -10.46 0.77
N GLY A 140 1.04 -9.52 1.11
CA GLY A 140 0.75 -8.09 0.98
C GLY A 140 -0.63 -7.68 1.50
N LEU A 141 -1.48 -7.16 0.61
CA LEU A 141 -2.85 -6.74 0.94
C LEU A 141 -3.67 -7.83 1.64
N THR A 142 -3.60 -9.07 1.15
CA THR A 142 -4.43 -10.15 1.72
C THR A 142 -3.97 -10.55 3.12
N GLU A 143 -2.69 -10.39 3.45
CA GLU A 143 -2.15 -10.56 4.80
C GLU A 143 -2.64 -9.43 5.72
N VAL A 144 -2.58 -8.18 5.25
CA VAL A 144 -3.07 -7.03 6.01
C VAL A 144 -4.57 -7.18 6.29
N GLY A 145 -5.37 -7.48 5.27
CA GLY A 145 -6.83 -7.58 5.40
C GLY A 145 -7.35 -8.84 6.09
N ASP A 146 -6.50 -9.86 6.29
CA ASP A 146 -6.82 -11.02 7.14
C ASP A 146 -6.77 -10.65 8.64
N VAL A 147 -5.98 -9.65 9.01
CA VAL A 147 -5.76 -9.22 10.39
C VAL A 147 -6.46 -7.90 10.72
N ILE A 148 -6.38 -6.91 9.85
CA ILE A 148 -6.96 -5.58 10.05
C ILE A 148 -8.23 -5.45 9.18
N PRO A 149 -9.41 -5.20 9.78
CA PRO A 149 -10.64 -5.03 9.01
C PRO A 149 -10.54 -3.87 8.01
N ILE A 150 -10.88 -4.12 6.75
CA ILE A 150 -11.02 -3.11 5.70
C ILE A 150 -12.51 -2.88 5.45
N LYS A 151 -12.96 -1.62 5.49
CA LYS A 151 -14.39 -1.29 5.28
C LYS A 151 -14.74 -1.07 3.83
N MET A 152 -13.84 -0.47 3.06
CA MET A 152 -14.05 -0.18 1.65
C MET A 152 -12.75 -0.39 0.88
N TYR A 153 -12.82 -1.24 -0.13
CA TYR A 153 -11.75 -1.46 -1.09
C TYR A 153 -12.12 -0.82 -2.42
N VAL A 154 -11.16 -0.16 -3.04
CA VAL A 154 -11.35 0.52 -4.33
C VAL A 154 -10.21 0.15 -5.27
N ASP A 155 -10.53 -0.25 -6.49
CA ASP A 155 -9.56 -0.44 -7.56
C ASP A 155 -10.04 0.19 -8.89
N ARG A 156 -9.18 0.09 -9.88
CA ARG A 156 -9.37 0.73 -11.18
C ARG A 156 -10.45 0.10 -12.07
N ASP A 157 -10.85 -1.16 -11.84
CA ASP A 157 -11.66 -1.88 -12.84
C ASP A 157 -12.75 -2.82 -12.31
N TYR A 158 -13.04 -2.82 -10.99
CA TYR A 158 -14.19 -3.53 -10.41
C TYR A 158 -15.51 -3.10 -11.10
N PRO A 159 -16.52 -3.98 -11.28
CA PRO A 159 -16.49 -5.43 -11.06
C PRO A 159 -16.05 -6.23 -12.30
N ASP A 160 -15.91 -5.58 -13.45
CA ASP A 160 -15.83 -6.25 -14.74
C ASP A 160 -14.44 -6.79 -15.04
N TYR A 161 -13.38 -6.04 -14.66
CA TYR A 161 -11.97 -6.36 -14.91
C TYR A 161 -11.67 -6.68 -16.38
N GLN A 162 -12.22 -5.83 -17.27
CA GLN A 162 -12.20 -6.02 -18.72
C GLN A 162 -11.34 -4.98 -19.47
N PHE A 163 -10.73 -4.02 -18.76
CA PHE A 163 -9.96 -2.96 -19.39
C PHE A 163 -8.47 -3.03 -19.08
N PRO A 164 -7.58 -2.91 -20.11
CA PRO A 164 -7.86 -2.85 -21.55
C PRO A 164 -8.15 -4.21 -22.16
N VAL A 165 -7.91 -5.29 -21.43
CA VAL A 165 -8.18 -6.70 -21.76
C VAL A 165 -8.85 -7.38 -20.59
N ASP A 166 -9.36 -8.60 -20.79
CA ASP A 166 -9.88 -9.40 -19.67
C ASP A 166 -8.74 -9.83 -18.74
N LEU A 167 -8.72 -9.24 -17.54
CA LEU A 167 -7.69 -9.49 -16.54
C LEU A 167 -7.80 -10.87 -15.89
N ARG A 168 -8.94 -11.57 -16.03
CA ARG A 168 -9.13 -12.94 -15.57
C ARG A 168 -8.58 -13.98 -16.53
N SER A 169 -8.14 -13.55 -17.71
CA SER A 169 -7.47 -14.39 -18.69
C SER A 169 -5.95 -14.19 -18.63
N LYS A 170 -5.19 -15.15 -19.19
CA LYS A 170 -3.74 -14.99 -19.29
C LYS A 170 -3.41 -13.78 -20.17
N ASN A 171 -2.72 -12.82 -19.60
CA ASN A 171 -2.23 -11.62 -20.27
C ASN A 171 -0.85 -11.24 -19.72
N ASP A 172 -0.17 -10.28 -20.36
CA ASP A 172 1.17 -9.85 -19.96
C ASP A 172 1.17 -8.65 -18.98
N GLY A 173 0.00 -8.14 -18.60
CA GLY A 173 -0.13 -6.95 -17.75
C GLY A 173 -0.24 -7.26 -16.27
N VAL A 174 -0.79 -8.43 -15.90
CA VAL A 174 -0.98 -8.84 -14.51
C VAL A 174 -0.47 -10.26 -14.29
N ASP A 175 0.03 -10.55 -13.09
CA ASP A 175 0.28 -11.93 -12.65
C ASP A 175 -1.07 -12.59 -12.34
N LEU A 176 -1.54 -13.44 -13.24
CA LEU A 176 -2.87 -14.05 -13.15
C LEU A 176 -3.11 -14.81 -11.83
N PRO A 177 -2.19 -15.66 -11.33
CA PRO A 177 -2.37 -16.34 -10.04
C PRO A 177 -2.59 -15.36 -8.88
N THR A 178 -1.83 -14.27 -8.82
CA THR A 178 -1.95 -13.24 -7.79
C THR A 178 -3.25 -12.46 -7.92
N PHE A 179 -3.64 -12.14 -9.15
CA PHE A 179 -4.91 -11.46 -9.41
C PHE A 179 -6.13 -12.31 -9.02
N LEU A 180 -6.13 -13.60 -9.36
CA LEU A 180 -7.20 -14.52 -8.96
C LEU A 180 -7.27 -14.69 -7.43
N ASN A 181 -6.13 -14.72 -6.75
CA ASN A 181 -6.06 -14.74 -5.30
C ASN A 181 -6.67 -13.47 -4.66
N LEU A 182 -6.44 -12.31 -5.27
CA LEU A 182 -7.10 -11.07 -4.85
C LEU A 182 -8.62 -11.19 -4.96
N LEU A 183 -9.14 -11.72 -6.07
CA LEU A 183 -10.59 -11.90 -6.26
C LEU A 183 -11.19 -12.89 -5.25
N GLU A 184 -10.48 -13.98 -4.92
CA GLU A 184 -10.89 -14.91 -3.85
C GLU A 184 -10.97 -14.19 -2.49
N PHE A 185 -9.96 -13.38 -2.16
CA PHE A 185 -9.94 -12.57 -0.95
C PHE A 185 -11.10 -11.58 -0.90
N LEU A 186 -11.30 -10.78 -1.94
CA LEU A 186 -12.38 -9.78 -1.99
C LEU A 186 -13.75 -10.44 -1.82
N ASN A 187 -14.01 -11.53 -2.55
CA ASN A 187 -15.27 -12.27 -2.44
C ASN A 187 -15.51 -12.82 -1.02
N TYR A 188 -14.45 -13.33 -0.36
CA TYR A 188 -14.56 -13.78 1.02
C TYR A 188 -14.88 -12.62 1.97
N GLN A 189 -14.16 -11.50 1.86
CA GLN A 189 -14.32 -10.34 2.73
C GLN A 189 -15.70 -9.67 2.55
N GLU A 190 -16.21 -9.58 1.33
CA GLU A 190 -17.56 -9.07 1.06
C GLU A 190 -18.63 -9.95 1.75
N LYS A 191 -18.53 -11.27 1.58
CA LYS A 191 -19.52 -12.21 2.12
C LYS A 191 -19.52 -12.34 3.64
N HIS A 192 -18.36 -12.25 4.27
CA HIS A 192 -18.20 -12.64 5.67
C HIS A 192 -17.83 -11.48 6.61
N ASN A 193 -17.20 -10.42 6.10
CA ASN A 193 -16.64 -9.34 6.92
C ASN A 193 -17.20 -7.96 6.57
N GLY A 194 -18.17 -7.89 5.63
CA GLY A 194 -18.86 -6.65 5.25
C GLY A 194 -17.97 -5.65 4.50
N LEU A 195 -16.92 -6.13 3.83
CA LEU A 195 -16.13 -5.30 2.92
C LEU A 195 -17.05 -4.77 1.81
N LYS A 196 -16.95 -3.49 1.52
CA LYS A 196 -17.54 -2.87 0.33
C LYS A 196 -16.47 -2.74 -0.75
N VAL A 197 -16.75 -3.26 -1.93
CA VAL A 197 -15.83 -3.14 -3.08
C VAL A 197 -16.41 -2.16 -4.09
N GLU A 198 -15.61 -1.20 -4.53
CA GLU A 198 -16.04 -0.18 -5.51
C GLU A 198 -15.01 0.00 -6.61
N LYS A 199 -15.50 0.43 -7.78
CA LYS A 199 -14.65 0.97 -8.84
C LYS A 199 -14.23 2.39 -8.50
N PHE A 200 -13.00 2.74 -8.86
CA PHE A 200 -12.49 4.10 -8.74
C PHE A 200 -13.28 5.07 -9.62
N ASP A 201 -13.95 6.05 -8.99
CA ASP A 201 -14.81 7.05 -9.63
C ASP A 201 -14.00 8.30 -9.95
N ILE A 202 -13.50 8.41 -11.19
CA ILE A 202 -12.64 9.52 -11.62
C ILE A 202 -13.39 10.85 -11.56
N GLY A 203 -12.74 11.89 -11.05
CA GLY A 203 -13.33 13.21 -10.85
C GLY A 203 -14.18 13.33 -9.59
N SER A 204 -14.40 12.23 -8.87
CA SER A 204 -15.12 12.24 -7.60
C SER A 204 -14.31 12.92 -6.49
N ASN A 205 -14.99 13.63 -5.60
CA ASN A 205 -14.49 14.07 -4.30
C ASN A 205 -15.38 13.60 -3.16
N THR A 206 -16.23 12.63 -3.45
CA THR A 206 -17.19 12.05 -2.49
C THR A 206 -16.98 10.56 -2.27
N GLN A 207 -16.03 9.92 -2.97
CA GLN A 207 -15.71 8.51 -2.77
C GLN A 207 -14.90 8.29 -1.49
N PHE A 208 -13.90 9.14 -1.25
CA PHE A 208 -13.08 9.12 -0.03
C PHE A 208 -13.38 10.38 0.78
N VAL A 209 -14.11 10.23 1.86
CA VAL A 209 -14.55 11.34 2.71
C VAL A 209 -14.24 11.07 4.18
N LEU A 210 -14.26 12.10 4.97
CA LEU A 210 -14.21 11.99 6.43
C LEU A 210 -15.42 11.18 6.94
N LYS A 211 -15.20 10.16 7.76
CA LYS A 211 -16.23 9.25 8.26
C LYS A 211 -16.74 9.62 9.66
N LYS A 212 -15.86 10.20 10.48
CA LYS A 212 -16.16 10.43 11.90
C LYS A 212 -16.74 11.83 12.13
N GLU A 213 -16.14 12.84 11.51
CA GLU A 213 -16.57 14.25 11.70
C GLU A 213 -16.53 15.03 10.38
N PRO A 214 -17.38 14.69 9.39
CA PRO A 214 -17.27 15.23 8.04
C PRO A 214 -17.48 16.77 7.95
N LYS A 215 -18.11 17.39 8.95
CA LYS A 215 -18.37 18.83 8.99
C LYS A 215 -17.28 19.63 9.70
N SER A 216 -16.42 18.98 10.49
CA SER A 216 -15.43 19.67 11.32
C SER A 216 -14.23 20.19 10.54
N TYR A 217 -13.98 19.65 9.35
CA TYR A 217 -12.80 19.98 8.54
C TYR A 217 -13.19 20.31 7.09
N PRO A 218 -13.85 21.46 6.84
CA PRO A 218 -14.37 21.81 5.51
C PRO A 218 -13.28 22.06 4.47
N GLY A 219 -12.03 22.25 4.91
CA GLY A 219 -10.88 22.39 4.01
C GLY A 219 -10.24 21.07 3.57
N PHE A 220 -10.77 19.90 4.01
CA PHE A 220 -10.29 18.59 3.62
C PHE A 220 -11.04 18.05 2.40
N GLU A 221 -10.32 17.55 1.42
CA GLU A 221 -10.87 16.91 0.23
C GLU A 221 -9.91 15.83 -0.26
N VAL A 222 -10.46 14.67 -0.70
CA VAL A 222 -9.74 13.72 -1.55
C VAL A 222 -10.37 13.76 -2.94
N ARG A 223 -9.57 14.07 -3.95
CA ARG A 223 -10.00 14.15 -5.34
C ARG A 223 -9.39 13.02 -6.16
N ASN A 224 -10.25 12.25 -6.80
CA ASN A 224 -9.86 11.20 -7.75
C ASN A 224 -9.51 11.84 -9.10
N ILE A 225 -8.27 11.70 -9.56
CA ILE A 225 -7.81 12.46 -10.72
C ILE A 225 -7.51 11.62 -11.96
N LYS A 226 -7.10 10.37 -11.80
CA LYS A 226 -6.71 9.50 -12.93
C LYS A 226 -7.04 8.05 -12.64
N SER A 227 -7.50 7.31 -13.63
CA SER A 227 -7.59 5.85 -13.62
C SER A 227 -7.67 5.32 -15.05
N ASN A 228 -7.07 4.15 -15.29
CA ASN A 228 -7.00 3.58 -16.62
C ASN A 228 -6.44 4.62 -17.62
N ASN A 229 -7.08 4.77 -18.77
CA ASN A 229 -6.70 5.72 -19.81
C ASN A 229 -7.38 7.11 -19.67
N ARG A 230 -7.95 7.44 -18.51
CA ARG A 230 -8.72 8.67 -18.31
C ARG A 230 -8.13 9.57 -17.23
N LEU A 231 -8.21 10.87 -17.48
CA LEU A 231 -7.77 11.92 -16.57
C LEU A 231 -8.92 12.89 -16.29
N TRP A 232 -9.08 13.32 -15.06
CA TRP A 232 -9.98 14.41 -14.69
C TRP A 232 -9.52 15.74 -15.31
N THR A 233 -10.46 16.49 -15.86
CA THR A 233 -10.16 17.77 -16.55
C THR A 233 -10.01 18.98 -15.64
N GLY A 234 -10.23 18.80 -14.31
CA GLY A 234 -10.27 19.92 -13.38
C GLY A 234 -11.68 20.49 -13.16
N GLU A 235 -12.69 20.02 -13.90
CA GLU A 235 -14.06 20.57 -13.85
C GLU A 235 -15.11 19.49 -13.57
N GLY A 236 -15.84 19.62 -12.46
CA GLY A 236 -16.90 18.68 -12.07
C GLY A 236 -16.40 17.24 -12.03
N LYS A 237 -17.09 16.34 -12.74
CA LYS A 237 -16.67 14.96 -13.00
C LYS A 237 -16.21 14.72 -14.45
N LYS A 238 -15.92 15.78 -15.21
CA LYS A 238 -15.49 15.66 -16.59
C LYS A 238 -14.12 14.98 -16.69
N THR A 239 -13.97 14.08 -17.63
CA THR A 239 -12.72 13.37 -17.90
C THR A 239 -12.32 13.51 -19.36
N THR A 240 -11.02 13.44 -19.64
CA THR A 240 -10.47 13.31 -20.98
C THR A 240 -9.77 11.97 -21.12
N ILE A 241 -9.64 11.49 -22.36
CA ILE A 241 -8.89 10.28 -22.71
C ILE A 241 -7.43 10.70 -22.92
N LEU A 242 -6.50 10.02 -22.23
CA LEU A 242 -5.05 10.21 -22.37
C LEU A 242 -4.51 9.47 -23.61
N PHE A 243 -5.03 8.26 -23.83
CA PHE A 243 -4.68 7.36 -24.95
C PHE A 243 -5.84 6.42 -25.24
N THR A 244 -6.01 6.06 -26.49
CA THR A 244 -7.03 5.10 -26.91
C THR A 244 -6.63 3.68 -26.53
N LYS A 245 -7.58 2.73 -26.62
CA LYS A 245 -7.27 1.32 -26.40
C LYS A 245 -6.28 0.79 -27.43
N GLU A 246 -6.40 1.23 -28.67
CA GLU A 246 -5.53 0.89 -29.78
C GLU A 246 -4.09 1.35 -29.52
N GLU A 247 -3.91 2.60 -29.03
CA GLU A 247 -2.60 3.14 -28.64
C GLU A 247 -1.97 2.35 -27.48
N LEU A 248 -2.79 1.97 -26.47
CA LEU A 248 -2.34 1.13 -25.37
C LEU A 248 -1.80 -0.21 -25.84
N MET A 249 -2.47 -0.82 -26.81
CA MET A 249 -2.16 -2.15 -27.35
C MET A 249 -1.18 -2.13 -28.52
N ALA A 250 -0.75 -0.93 -28.98
CA ALA A 250 0.10 -0.79 -30.17
C ALA A 250 1.49 -1.42 -30.01
N LYS A 251 1.99 -1.57 -28.79
CA LYS A 251 3.30 -2.17 -28.51
C LYS A 251 3.20 -3.70 -28.44
N ASN A 252 3.14 -4.35 -29.61
CA ASN A 252 3.05 -5.81 -29.75
C ASN A 252 1.81 -6.45 -29.06
N GLY A 253 0.69 -5.73 -29.00
CA GLY A 253 -0.51 -6.20 -28.31
C GLY A 253 -0.41 -6.22 -26.78
N LYS A 254 0.60 -5.55 -26.21
CA LYS A 254 0.85 -5.49 -24.78
C LYS A 254 0.61 -4.08 -24.24
N TYR A 255 -0.10 -3.98 -23.14
CA TYR A 255 -0.23 -2.74 -22.38
C TYR A 255 0.70 -2.75 -21.17
N SER A 256 0.97 -1.59 -20.61
CA SER A 256 1.65 -1.47 -19.31
C SER A 256 0.62 -1.25 -18.22
N GLU A 257 0.63 -2.11 -17.21
CA GLU A 257 -0.25 -1.98 -16.05
C GLU A 257 0.01 -0.66 -15.28
N ASN A 258 1.27 -0.17 -15.25
CA ASN A 258 1.61 1.15 -14.69
C ASN A 258 0.81 2.28 -15.34
N GLN A 259 0.58 2.22 -16.66
CA GLN A 259 -0.22 3.22 -17.35
C GLN A 259 -1.69 3.23 -16.90
N MET A 260 -2.16 2.13 -16.28
CA MET A 260 -3.54 2.00 -15.79
C MET A 260 -3.72 2.54 -14.36
N SER A 261 -2.64 2.88 -13.66
CA SER A 261 -2.65 3.30 -12.27
C SER A 261 -3.69 4.36 -11.96
N THR A 262 -4.29 4.26 -10.78
CA THR A 262 -5.12 5.33 -10.22
C THR A 262 -4.25 6.40 -9.59
N ALA A 263 -4.77 7.62 -9.51
CA ALA A 263 -4.15 8.70 -8.77
C ALA A 263 -5.19 9.57 -8.08
N ILE A 264 -4.83 10.05 -6.88
CA ILE A 264 -5.63 10.97 -6.07
C ILE A 264 -4.82 12.19 -5.68
N VAL A 265 -5.52 13.27 -5.35
CA VAL A 265 -4.98 14.41 -4.62
C VAL A 265 -5.71 14.55 -3.30
N VAL A 266 -4.98 14.48 -2.20
CA VAL A 266 -5.47 14.83 -0.86
C VAL A 266 -5.16 16.29 -0.60
N LYS A 267 -6.17 17.08 -0.31
CA LYS A 267 -6.05 18.50 0.02
C LYS A 267 -6.48 18.73 1.46
N TYR A 268 -5.69 19.49 2.20
CA TYR A 268 -6.07 19.97 3.53
C TYR A 268 -5.57 21.41 3.74
N GLY A 269 -6.49 22.35 3.70
CA GLY A 269 -6.16 23.78 3.65
C GLY A 269 -5.34 24.14 2.41
N ALA A 270 -4.14 24.68 2.60
CA ALA A 270 -3.19 25.01 1.52
C ALA A 270 -2.32 23.82 1.09
N PHE A 271 -2.22 22.77 1.92
CA PHE A 271 -1.43 21.59 1.64
C PHE A 271 -2.10 20.69 0.60
N LYS A 272 -1.31 20.12 -0.30
CA LYS A 272 -1.75 19.13 -1.28
C LYS A 272 -0.74 17.99 -1.32
N TYR A 273 -1.25 16.77 -1.24
CA TYR A 273 -0.49 15.54 -1.41
C TYR A 273 -1.02 14.79 -2.63
N TYR A 274 -0.13 14.50 -3.57
CA TYR A 274 -0.44 13.63 -4.71
C TYR A 274 -0.02 12.21 -4.37
N ALA A 275 -0.91 11.25 -4.57
CA ALA A 275 -0.62 9.82 -4.53
C ALA A 275 -1.10 9.17 -5.83
N GLY A 276 -0.21 8.47 -6.47
CA GLY A 276 -0.47 7.68 -7.67
C GLY A 276 0.34 6.41 -7.64
N GLY A 277 -0.05 5.44 -8.46
CA GLY A 277 0.80 4.31 -8.78
C GLY A 277 1.97 4.73 -9.70
N ASP A 278 2.69 3.80 -10.25
CA ASP A 278 3.88 3.96 -11.07
C ASP A 278 3.65 4.73 -12.40
#